data_c2f053f7dcd9f37de4806625f4c2f8e2
#
_entry.id   c2f053f7dcd9f37de4806625f4c2f8e2
#
_cell.length_a   1.000
_cell.length_b   1.000
_cell.length_c   1.000
_cell.angle_alpha   90.00
_cell.angle_beta   90.00
_cell.angle_gamma   90.00
#
_symmetry.space_group_name_H-M   'P 1'
#
loop_
_entity.id
_entity.type
_entity.pdbx_description
1 polymer ?
#
loop_
_entity_poly.entity_id
_entity_poly.type
_entity_poly.pdbx_seq_one_letter_code
_entity_poly.pdbx_strand_id
1 'polypeptide(L)'
;MSTEFSFNSDTANTTALLEEFFEAFPSYPPEDRARIKNAWDFLCLKCGTKKCVSGQPYYLHPLRTAFILAKNALDSECICAGLLHGIYSHSVNEDEVREKFGEAVAKIVRDNSRIMHLPINTKTLQQADAIRKMLFAMVDDVRVIFVKLADRLDRIRNIKTLAPEEQTALAQEVIDIWAPLADRLGMSAEKNEFEDLSLKYTNPDAFQQIKAVVSQKKDERAATLEKATQAILAEAEKAGIKIMIKSRAKHFYSIYQKMRKRNKEAGELFDLLALRAICRTNAECYTLIGIVHGLWKPLDGRFKDYIAMPKSNGYQSLHTTVMCGDKPLEIQIRTQKMHDVAEHGIAAHWLYKKGLTRDLVDVNNLSIFNQLRELRNKDITDDRFFQEFKNDLLGDKIVVFTPNGDVKQLPVNATAIDFAYAVHSAVGEKIVGAKADGKIIPITQPLANTQIIEILTNPQAHPTESQLKYARTSKARQKIHAWLTNNDPNFSDKASAEKTATAKAREDKPVPRLVRDEKRAHKKGKGASEPSVSQTGRVKILNTTNFLMTFAKCCAPKFKDPIVGYVSRGRGVIIHRADCRIFQKIPDIEHRSIPAEWENEEKR
;
A
#
# COMPACT_ATOMS: atom_id res chain seq x y z
N MET A 1 -1.00 -3.63 -26.20
CA MET A 1 -2.14 -4.42 -26.69
C MET A 1 -2.59 -5.27 -25.53
N SER A 2 -3.72 -4.92 -24.90
CA SER A 2 -4.40 -5.79 -23.94
C SER A 2 -5.06 -6.88 -24.79
N THR A 3 -4.47 -8.06 -24.84
CA THR A 3 -5.16 -9.24 -25.31
C THR A 3 -6.22 -9.59 -24.26
N GLU A 4 -7.38 -8.93 -24.33
CA GLU A 4 -8.61 -9.46 -23.78
C GLU A 4 -8.94 -10.70 -24.61
N PHE A 5 -8.59 -11.87 -24.11
CA PHE A 5 -9.13 -13.11 -24.63
C PHE A 5 -10.62 -13.13 -24.30
N SER A 6 -11.44 -12.76 -25.26
CA SER A 6 -12.87 -13.05 -25.24
C SER A 6 -13.03 -14.48 -25.75
N PHE A 7 -13.04 -15.45 -24.85
CA PHE A 7 -13.57 -16.77 -25.20
C PHE A 7 -14.97 -16.56 -25.79
N ASN A 8 -15.17 -17.05 -26.99
CA ASN A 8 -16.46 -16.98 -27.63
C ASN A 8 -17.43 -17.83 -26.79
N SER A 9 -18.30 -17.19 -26.02
CA SER A 9 -19.21 -17.83 -25.04
C SER A 9 -20.19 -18.85 -25.69
N ASP A 10 -20.24 -18.88 -27.02
CA ASP A 10 -21.13 -19.73 -27.78
C ASP A 10 -20.51 -21.10 -28.15
N THR A 11 -19.22 -21.33 -27.85
CA THR A 11 -18.60 -22.62 -28.12
C THR A 11 -18.84 -23.58 -26.96
N ALA A 12 -19.84 -24.46 -27.11
CA ALA A 12 -20.07 -25.61 -26.25
C ALA A 12 -18.95 -26.67 -26.30
N ASN A 13 -17.87 -26.41 -27.07
CA ASN A 13 -16.78 -27.34 -27.29
C ASN A 13 -15.63 -27.08 -26.29
N THR A 14 -15.69 -27.80 -25.16
CA THR A 14 -14.66 -27.70 -24.07
C THR A 14 -13.25 -28.09 -24.55
N THR A 15 -13.14 -28.92 -25.61
CA THR A 15 -11.85 -29.31 -26.20
C THR A 15 -11.20 -28.13 -26.94
N ALA A 16 -11.97 -27.38 -27.73
CA ALA A 16 -11.45 -26.22 -28.43
C ALA A 16 -10.96 -25.12 -27.48
N LEU A 17 -11.64 -24.93 -26.36
CA LEU A 17 -11.20 -23.97 -25.33
C LEU A 17 -9.84 -24.33 -24.71
N LEU A 18 -9.58 -25.61 -24.51
CA LEU A 18 -8.28 -26.07 -23.97
C LEU A 18 -7.18 -25.98 -25.04
N GLU A 19 -7.51 -26.25 -26.32
CA GLU A 19 -6.57 -26.06 -27.44
C GLU A 19 -6.17 -24.59 -27.55
N GLU A 20 -7.11 -23.66 -27.51
CA GLU A 20 -6.86 -22.21 -27.48
C GLU A 20 -5.94 -21.81 -26.31
N PHE A 21 -6.14 -22.40 -25.11
CA PHE A 21 -5.24 -22.19 -23.98
C PHE A 21 -3.81 -22.64 -24.29
N PHE A 22 -3.61 -23.82 -24.90
CA PHE A 22 -2.27 -24.32 -25.23
C PHE A 22 -1.62 -23.60 -26.40
N GLU A 23 -2.38 -23.09 -27.35
CA GLU A 23 -1.88 -22.21 -28.41
C GLU A 23 -1.36 -20.89 -27.84
N ALA A 24 -2.08 -20.31 -26.86
CA ALA A 24 -1.65 -19.09 -26.18
C ALA A 24 -0.38 -19.29 -25.32
N PHE A 25 -0.18 -20.51 -24.80
CA PHE A 25 0.94 -20.85 -23.90
C PHE A 25 1.73 -22.07 -24.40
N PRO A 26 2.45 -21.95 -25.52
CA PRO A 26 3.17 -23.08 -26.12
C PRO A 26 4.38 -23.57 -25.31
N SER A 27 4.82 -22.82 -24.32
CA SER A 27 6.02 -23.11 -23.53
C SER A 27 5.87 -24.22 -22.49
N TYR A 28 4.65 -24.70 -22.21
CA TYR A 28 4.46 -25.83 -21.28
C TYR A 28 4.93 -27.14 -21.92
N PRO A 29 5.80 -27.91 -21.21
CA PRO A 29 6.24 -29.25 -21.63
C PRO A 29 5.06 -30.22 -21.81
N PRO A 30 5.22 -31.29 -22.60
CA PRO A 30 4.15 -32.28 -22.83
C PRO A 30 3.58 -32.87 -21.50
N GLU A 31 4.42 -33.12 -20.50
CA GLU A 31 4.01 -33.64 -19.19
C GLU A 31 3.10 -32.66 -18.45
N ASP A 32 3.48 -31.37 -18.45
CA ASP A 32 2.69 -30.29 -17.84
C ASP A 32 1.35 -30.12 -18.57
N ARG A 33 1.37 -30.18 -19.91
CA ARG A 33 0.14 -30.12 -20.71
C ARG A 33 -0.80 -31.29 -20.39
N ALA A 34 -0.27 -32.51 -20.25
CA ALA A 34 -1.07 -33.66 -19.86
C ALA A 34 -1.70 -33.48 -18.47
N ARG A 35 -0.94 -32.95 -17.51
CA ARG A 35 -1.44 -32.65 -16.16
C ARG A 35 -2.55 -31.60 -16.18
N ILE A 36 -2.37 -30.51 -16.91
CA ILE A 36 -3.37 -29.43 -17.07
C ILE A 36 -4.63 -29.97 -17.77
N LYS A 37 -4.45 -30.80 -18.82
CA LYS A 37 -5.57 -31.44 -19.51
C LYS A 37 -6.38 -32.33 -18.58
N ASN A 38 -5.73 -33.15 -17.78
CA ASN A 38 -6.41 -34.02 -16.80
C ASN A 38 -7.23 -33.20 -15.78
N ALA A 39 -6.70 -32.05 -15.31
CA ALA A 39 -7.43 -31.16 -14.40
C ALA A 39 -8.64 -30.51 -15.10
N TRP A 40 -8.50 -30.12 -16.35
CA TRP A 40 -9.58 -29.59 -17.15
C TRP A 40 -10.68 -30.62 -17.41
N ASP A 41 -10.31 -31.84 -17.84
CA ASP A 41 -11.26 -32.93 -18.10
C ASP A 41 -12.03 -33.29 -16.83
N PHE A 42 -11.33 -33.31 -15.66
CA PHE A 42 -11.95 -33.54 -14.36
C PHE A 42 -12.94 -32.44 -13.98
N LEU A 43 -12.57 -31.16 -14.18
CA LEU A 43 -13.48 -30.03 -13.95
C LEU A 43 -14.73 -30.12 -14.83
N CYS A 44 -14.58 -30.42 -16.13
CA CYS A 44 -15.68 -30.56 -17.05
C CYS A 44 -16.57 -31.76 -16.70
N LEU A 45 -16.00 -32.88 -16.26
CA LEU A 45 -16.77 -34.04 -15.80
C LEU A 45 -17.64 -33.71 -14.57
N LYS A 46 -17.09 -32.98 -13.60
CA LYS A 46 -17.81 -32.66 -12.34
C LYS A 46 -18.76 -31.46 -12.47
N CYS A 47 -18.47 -30.51 -13.35
CA CYS A 47 -19.15 -29.22 -13.43
C CYS A 47 -19.65 -28.82 -14.82
N GLY A 48 -19.50 -29.65 -15.84
CA GLY A 48 -19.80 -29.30 -17.24
C GLY A 48 -21.24 -28.85 -17.50
N THR A 49 -22.21 -29.35 -16.73
CA THR A 49 -23.63 -28.97 -16.83
C THR A 49 -24.02 -27.80 -15.94
N LYS A 50 -23.13 -27.36 -15.06
CA LYS A 50 -23.42 -26.30 -14.07
C LYS A 50 -23.26 -24.91 -14.69
N LYS A 51 -24.10 -23.98 -14.25
CA LYS A 51 -24.05 -22.57 -14.65
C LYS A 51 -23.82 -21.67 -13.46
N CYS A 52 -23.11 -20.58 -13.67
CA CYS A 52 -23.00 -19.48 -12.71
C CYS A 52 -24.32 -18.70 -12.59
N VAL A 53 -24.42 -17.81 -11.59
CA VAL A 53 -25.54 -16.87 -11.43
C VAL A 53 -25.77 -16.04 -12.69
N SER A 54 -24.70 -15.73 -13.45
CA SER A 54 -24.75 -15.03 -14.73
C SER A 54 -25.32 -15.84 -15.91
N GLY A 55 -25.66 -17.12 -15.69
CA GLY A 55 -26.10 -18.03 -16.76
C GLY A 55 -24.99 -18.65 -17.59
N GLN A 56 -23.73 -18.19 -17.46
CA GLN A 56 -22.57 -18.76 -18.13
C GLN A 56 -22.18 -20.13 -17.57
N PRO A 57 -21.58 -21.04 -18.39
CA PRO A 57 -21.00 -22.27 -17.90
C PRO A 57 -20.00 -22.04 -16.77
N TYR A 58 -20.10 -22.86 -15.71
CA TYR A 58 -19.24 -22.69 -14.52
C TYR A 58 -17.75 -22.79 -14.85
N TYR A 59 -17.35 -23.70 -15.73
CA TYR A 59 -15.95 -23.96 -16.09
C TYR A 59 -15.21 -22.75 -16.72
N LEU A 60 -15.94 -21.75 -17.24
CA LEU A 60 -15.31 -20.59 -17.86
C LEU A 60 -14.52 -19.72 -16.86
N HIS A 61 -15.04 -19.54 -15.64
CA HIS A 61 -14.33 -18.79 -14.61
C HIS A 61 -13.01 -19.46 -14.19
N PRO A 62 -12.95 -20.77 -13.82
CA PRO A 62 -11.70 -21.47 -13.60
C PRO A 62 -10.72 -21.44 -14.79
N LEU A 63 -11.21 -21.55 -16.02
CA LEU A 63 -10.36 -21.47 -17.20
C LEU A 63 -9.72 -20.08 -17.36
N ARG A 64 -10.48 -19.01 -17.19
CA ARG A 64 -9.96 -17.64 -17.21
C ARG A 64 -8.97 -17.39 -16.07
N THR A 65 -9.24 -17.96 -14.89
CA THR A 65 -8.29 -17.94 -13.75
C THR A 65 -6.98 -18.63 -14.12
N ALA A 66 -7.05 -19.82 -14.71
CA ALA A 66 -5.87 -20.55 -15.19
C ALA A 66 -5.10 -19.77 -16.28
N PHE A 67 -5.81 -19.08 -17.16
CA PHE A 67 -5.22 -18.21 -18.19
C PHE A 67 -4.42 -17.05 -17.56
N ILE A 68 -4.95 -16.39 -16.52
CA ILE A 68 -4.26 -15.32 -15.79
C ILE A 68 -2.99 -15.87 -15.14
N LEU A 69 -3.05 -17.04 -14.52
CA LEU A 69 -1.90 -17.71 -13.91
C LEU A 69 -0.84 -18.09 -14.96
N ALA A 70 -1.24 -18.64 -16.11
CA ALA A 70 -0.34 -18.99 -17.20
C ALA A 70 0.33 -17.78 -17.83
N LYS A 71 -0.36 -16.65 -17.95
CA LYS A 71 0.21 -15.37 -18.38
C LYS A 71 1.34 -14.89 -17.47
N ASN A 72 1.27 -15.21 -16.19
CA ASN A 72 2.33 -14.95 -15.22
C ASN A 72 3.38 -16.09 -15.14
N ALA A 73 3.34 -17.02 -16.12
CA ALA A 73 4.28 -18.14 -16.28
C ALA A 73 4.43 -19.03 -15.04
N LEU A 74 3.36 -19.22 -14.30
CA LEU A 74 3.33 -20.10 -13.13
C LEU A 74 3.39 -21.58 -13.55
N ASP A 75 3.75 -22.44 -12.60
CA ASP A 75 3.91 -23.88 -12.83
C ASP A 75 2.57 -24.60 -13.10
N SER A 76 2.63 -25.81 -13.65
CA SER A 76 1.45 -26.60 -13.97
C SER A 76 0.62 -26.97 -12.74
N GLU A 77 1.22 -27.09 -11.56
CA GLU A 77 0.49 -27.36 -10.30
C GLU A 77 -0.38 -26.15 -9.92
N CYS A 78 0.15 -24.94 -10.08
CA CYS A 78 -0.60 -23.71 -9.84
C CYS A 78 -1.74 -23.54 -10.86
N ILE A 79 -1.51 -23.90 -12.15
CA ILE A 79 -2.55 -23.88 -13.18
C ILE A 79 -3.66 -24.87 -12.87
N CYS A 80 -3.31 -26.11 -12.49
CA CYS A 80 -4.28 -27.13 -12.05
C CYS A 80 -5.08 -26.67 -10.82
N ALA A 81 -4.41 -26.07 -9.85
CA ALA A 81 -5.08 -25.49 -8.69
C ALA A 81 -6.02 -24.34 -9.08
N GLY A 82 -5.65 -23.53 -10.07
CA GLY A 82 -6.50 -22.48 -10.65
C GLY A 82 -7.75 -23.05 -11.33
N LEU A 83 -7.62 -24.15 -12.08
CA LEU A 83 -8.75 -24.86 -12.67
C LEU A 83 -9.68 -25.46 -11.61
N LEU A 84 -9.13 -25.93 -10.49
CA LEU A 84 -9.85 -26.68 -9.46
C LEU A 84 -10.21 -25.85 -8.20
N HIS A 85 -9.90 -24.56 -8.14
CA HIS A 85 -9.98 -23.75 -6.90
C HIS A 85 -11.37 -23.71 -6.26
N GLY A 86 -12.45 -23.92 -6.99
CA GLY A 86 -13.83 -23.96 -6.49
C GLY A 86 -14.46 -25.37 -6.45
N ILE A 87 -13.70 -26.42 -6.76
CA ILE A 87 -14.24 -27.76 -7.01
C ILE A 87 -14.91 -28.40 -5.80
N TYR A 88 -14.46 -28.06 -4.58
CA TYR A 88 -15.03 -28.62 -3.35
C TYR A 88 -16.48 -28.20 -3.08
N SER A 89 -16.95 -27.12 -3.72
CA SER A 89 -18.37 -26.73 -3.68
C SER A 89 -19.25 -27.65 -4.56
N HIS A 90 -18.66 -28.63 -5.24
CA HIS A 90 -19.32 -29.46 -6.23
C HIS A 90 -19.23 -30.97 -5.92
N SER A 91 -19.34 -31.33 -4.64
CA SER A 91 -19.34 -32.72 -4.18
C SER A 91 -18.06 -33.49 -4.51
N VAL A 92 -16.93 -32.80 -4.53
CA VAL A 92 -15.58 -33.35 -4.63
C VAL A 92 -14.90 -33.17 -3.28
N ASN A 93 -14.24 -34.20 -2.76
CA ASN A 93 -13.50 -34.13 -1.51
C ASN A 93 -11.99 -33.90 -1.76
N GLU A 94 -11.28 -33.56 -0.70
CA GLU A 94 -9.83 -33.30 -0.76
C GLU A 94 -9.02 -34.53 -1.17
N ASP A 95 -9.43 -35.72 -0.71
CA ASP A 95 -8.72 -36.97 -1.00
C ASP A 95 -8.78 -37.32 -2.47
N GLU A 96 -9.93 -37.11 -3.14
CA GLU A 96 -10.06 -37.31 -4.59
C GLU A 96 -9.13 -36.39 -5.40
N VAL A 97 -8.96 -35.14 -4.96
CA VAL A 97 -8.02 -34.19 -5.60
C VAL A 97 -6.58 -34.61 -5.34
N ARG A 98 -6.29 -35.05 -4.13
CA ARG A 98 -4.95 -35.51 -3.71
C ARG A 98 -4.50 -36.73 -4.50
N GLU A 99 -5.36 -37.74 -4.65
CA GLU A 99 -5.07 -38.96 -5.40
C GLU A 99 -4.80 -38.67 -6.90
N LYS A 100 -5.58 -37.76 -7.50
CA LYS A 100 -5.50 -37.50 -8.94
C LYS A 100 -4.42 -36.48 -9.32
N PHE A 101 -4.18 -35.46 -8.48
CA PHE A 101 -3.35 -34.29 -8.84
C PHE A 101 -2.17 -34.07 -7.89
N GLY A 102 -2.08 -34.85 -6.81
CA GLY A 102 -1.00 -34.80 -5.84
C GLY A 102 -1.26 -33.82 -4.68
N GLU A 103 -0.43 -33.97 -3.63
CA GLU A 103 -0.56 -33.20 -2.36
C GLU A 103 -0.46 -31.68 -2.57
N ALA A 104 0.44 -31.22 -3.45
CA ALA A 104 0.65 -29.79 -3.67
C ALA A 104 -0.60 -29.12 -4.24
N VAL A 105 -1.24 -29.71 -5.26
CA VAL A 105 -2.49 -29.17 -5.84
C VAL A 105 -3.61 -29.23 -4.82
N ALA A 106 -3.78 -30.37 -4.12
CA ALA A 106 -4.84 -30.51 -3.10
C ALA A 106 -4.71 -29.46 -1.98
N LYS A 107 -3.48 -29.22 -1.50
CA LYS A 107 -3.19 -28.19 -0.49
C LYS A 107 -3.57 -26.79 -0.99
N ILE A 108 -3.15 -26.40 -2.20
CA ILE A 108 -3.46 -25.08 -2.75
C ILE A 108 -4.99 -24.91 -2.91
N VAL A 109 -5.69 -25.92 -3.44
CA VAL A 109 -7.15 -25.90 -3.63
C VAL A 109 -7.87 -25.80 -2.28
N ARG A 110 -7.47 -26.60 -1.28
CA ARG A 110 -8.02 -26.57 0.08
C ARG A 110 -7.87 -25.19 0.72
N ASP A 111 -6.65 -24.64 0.67
CA ASP A 111 -6.36 -23.37 1.32
C ASP A 111 -7.07 -22.21 0.61
N ASN A 112 -7.23 -22.26 -0.73
CA ASN A 112 -8.09 -21.33 -1.47
C ASN A 112 -9.58 -21.46 -1.10
N SER A 113 -10.09 -22.68 -0.93
CA SER A 113 -11.51 -22.93 -0.58
C SER A 113 -11.87 -22.36 0.79
N ARG A 114 -10.96 -22.42 1.76
CA ARG A 114 -11.14 -21.81 3.09
C ARG A 114 -11.27 -20.28 3.04
N ILE A 115 -10.78 -19.66 1.98
CA ILE A 115 -10.78 -18.21 1.75
C ILE A 115 -12.01 -17.75 0.95
N MET A 116 -12.72 -18.66 0.28
CA MET A 116 -13.84 -18.32 -0.63
C MET A 116 -15.02 -17.62 0.04
N HIS A 117 -15.21 -17.78 1.34
CA HIS A 117 -16.36 -17.28 2.09
C HIS A 117 -16.06 -16.01 2.88
N LEU A 118 -15.32 -15.05 2.30
CA LEU A 118 -15.22 -13.71 2.89
C LEU A 118 -16.59 -13.02 2.71
N PRO A 119 -17.33 -12.72 3.79
CA PRO A 119 -18.59 -11.99 3.68
C PRO A 119 -18.28 -10.54 3.25
N ILE A 120 -18.77 -10.17 2.06
CA ILE A 120 -18.50 -8.90 1.39
C ILE A 120 -19.05 -7.69 2.17
N ASN A 121 -20.02 -7.90 3.08
CA ASN A 121 -20.86 -6.83 3.65
C ASN A 121 -20.72 -6.59 5.15
N THR A 122 -19.76 -7.16 5.84
CA THR A 122 -19.65 -6.93 7.29
C THR A 122 -18.25 -6.47 7.69
N LYS A 123 -18.17 -5.27 8.26
CA LYS A 123 -17.01 -4.78 9.04
C LYS A 123 -16.84 -5.61 10.33
N THR A 124 -16.89 -6.93 10.25
CA THR A 124 -17.00 -7.82 11.39
C THR A 124 -15.73 -8.65 11.61
N LEU A 125 -15.60 -9.15 12.83
CA LEU A 125 -14.61 -10.12 13.30
C LEU A 125 -14.39 -11.31 12.33
N GLN A 126 -15.42 -11.77 11.65
CA GLN A 126 -15.34 -12.87 10.67
C GLN A 126 -14.49 -12.53 9.44
N GLN A 127 -14.53 -11.27 8.99
CA GLN A 127 -13.73 -10.82 7.86
C GLN A 127 -12.22 -10.75 8.23
N ALA A 128 -11.93 -10.31 9.44
CA ALA A 128 -10.56 -10.25 9.95
C ALA A 128 -9.94 -11.64 10.12
N ASP A 129 -10.70 -12.61 10.67
CA ASP A 129 -10.27 -14.01 10.81
C ASP A 129 -10.01 -14.67 9.44
N ALA A 130 -10.89 -14.47 8.48
CA ALA A 130 -10.73 -15.04 7.15
C ALA A 130 -9.49 -14.46 6.41
N ILE A 131 -9.26 -13.14 6.50
CA ILE A 131 -8.04 -12.51 5.95
C ILE A 131 -6.80 -13.03 6.67
N ARG A 132 -6.84 -13.20 7.99
CA ARG A 132 -5.75 -13.77 8.78
C ARG A 132 -5.39 -15.18 8.33
N LYS A 133 -6.40 -16.06 8.18
CA LYS A 133 -6.21 -17.43 7.69
C LYS A 133 -5.61 -17.47 6.28
N MET A 134 -6.10 -16.58 5.40
CA MET A 134 -5.55 -16.42 4.05
C MET A 134 -4.07 -16.05 4.08
N LEU A 135 -3.71 -15.03 4.85
CA LEU A 135 -2.34 -14.55 4.92
C LEU A 135 -1.39 -15.59 5.50
N PHE A 136 -1.85 -16.39 6.46
CA PHE A 136 -1.04 -17.48 7.00
C PHE A 136 -0.90 -18.65 6.02
N ALA A 137 -1.91 -18.96 5.24
CA ALA A 137 -1.79 -19.93 4.14
C ALA A 137 -0.73 -19.52 3.10
N MET A 138 -0.64 -18.21 2.79
CA MET A 138 0.42 -17.68 1.90
C MET A 138 1.83 -17.90 2.42
N VAL A 139 2.01 -17.89 3.75
CA VAL A 139 3.33 -18.11 4.36
C VAL A 139 3.81 -19.55 4.12
N ASP A 140 2.87 -20.48 4.05
CA ASP A 140 3.13 -21.90 3.84
C ASP A 140 3.29 -22.26 2.34
N ASP A 141 2.55 -21.61 1.45
CA ASP A 141 2.70 -21.72 -0.01
C ASP A 141 2.17 -20.44 -0.71
N VAL A 142 3.10 -19.69 -1.29
CA VAL A 142 2.76 -18.42 -1.99
C VAL A 142 1.83 -18.63 -3.17
N ARG A 143 1.75 -19.81 -3.78
CA ARG A 143 0.88 -20.11 -4.92
C ARG A 143 -0.60 -19.95 -4.58
N VAL A 144 -0.96 -20.14 -3.30
CA VAL A 144 -2.33 -19.88 -2.80
C VAL A 144 -2.79 -18.46 -3.13
N ILE A 145 -1.90 -17.46 -2.93
CA ILE A 145 -2.27 -16.08 -3.21
C ILE A 145 -2.35 -15.78 -4.70
N PHE A 146 -1.48 -16.40 -5.53
CA PHE A 146 -1.57 -16.20 -6.98
C PHE A 146 -2.89 -16.69 -7.55
N VAL A 147 -3.34 -17.87 -7.13
CA VAL A 147 -4.66 -18.41 -7.50
C VAL A 147 -5.76 -17.45 -7.05
N LYS A 148 -5.64 -16.90 -5.83
CA LYS A 148 -6.64 -15.97 -5.30
C LYS A 148 -6.66 -14.62 -6.01
N LEU A 149 -5.50 -14.05 -6.33
CA LEU A 149 -5.42 -12.83 -7.13
C LEU A 149 -6.00 -13.03 -8.53
N ALA A 150 -5.72 -14.17 -9.17
CA ALA A 150 -6.28 -14.51 -10.47
C ALA A 150 -7.82 -14.70 -10.42
N ASP A 151 -8.36 -15.39 -9.39
CA ASP A 151 -9.80 -15.49 -9.11
C ASP A 151 -10.44 -14.10 -8.99
N ARG A 152 -9.86 -13.23 -8.17
CA ARG A 152 -10.39 -11.87 -7.97
C ARG A 152 -10.29 -11.00 -9.21
N LEU A 153 -9.23 -11.15 -10.00
CA LEU A 153 -9.06 -10.42 -11.24
C LEU A 153 -10.09 -10.82 -12.29
N ASP A 154 -10.37 -12.12 -12.45
CA ASP A 154 -11.45 -12.56 -13.32
C ASP A 154 -12.82 -12.06 -12.84
N ARG A 155 -13.10 -12.10 -11.54
CA ARG A 155 -14.37 -11.60 -10.97
C ARG A 155 -14.57 -10.10 -11.21
N ILE A 156 -13.55 -9.26 -11.01
CA ILE A 156 -13.69 -7.82 -11.24
C ILE A 156 -13.81 -7.50 -12.74
N ARG A 157 -13.18 -8.26 -13.63
CA ARG A 157 -13.38 -8.14 -15.08
C ARG A 157 -14.82 -8.43 -15.50
N ASN A 158 -15.46 -9.40 -14.84
CA ASN A 158 -16.82 -9.84 -15.10
C ASN A 158 -17.86 -9.24 -14.13
N ILE A 159 -17.52 -8.20 -13.41
CA ILE A 159 -18.33 -7.59 -12.34
C ILE A 159 -19.74 -7.16 -12.78
N LYS A 160 -19.92 -6.85 -14.07
CA LYS A 160 -21.22 -6.45 -14.65
C LYS A 160 -22.32 -7.51 -14.50
N THR A 161 -21.96 -8.76 -14.24
CA THR A 161 -22.91 -9.86 -14.03
C THR A 161 -23.52 -9.87 -12.63
N LEU A 162 -22.99 -9.04 -11.71
CA LEU A 162 -23.45 -8.91 -10.34
C LEU A 162 -24.50 -7.80 -10.18
N ALA A 163 -25.27 -7.81 -9.10
CA ALA A 163 -26.14 -6.72 -8.74
C ALA A 163 -25.34 -5.42 -8.41
N PRO A 164 -25.89 -4.21 -8.62
CA PRO A 164 -25.14 -2.95 -8.44
C PRO A 164 -24.51 -2.78 -7.06
N GLU A 165 -25.16 -3.22 -5.99
CA GLU A 165 -24.65 -3.17 -4.63
C GLU A 165 -23.44 -4.11 -4.46
N GLU A 166 -23.53 -5.31 -5.03
CA GLU A 166 -22.43 -6.29 -5.03
C GLU A 166 -21.25 -5.81 -5.89
N GLN A 167 -21.51 -5.10 -7.01
CA GLN A 167 -20.47 -4.49 -7.84
C GLN A 167 -19.63 -3.50 -7.02
N THR A 168 -20.31 -2.59 -6.31
CA THR A 168 -19.61 -1.58 -5.48
C THR A 168 -18.84 -2.24 -4.33
N ALA A 169 -19.44 -3.23 -3.67
CA ALA A 169 -18.81 -3.95 -2.57
C ALA A 169 -17.55 -4.72 -3.02
N LEU A 170 -17.61 -5.44 -4.15
CA LEU A 170 -16.46 -6.14 -4.71
C LEU A 170 -15.37 -5.16 -5.15
N ALA A 171 -15.73 -4.04 -5.81
CA ALA A 171 -14.77 -3.03 -6.23
C ALA A 171 -14.06 -2.39 -5.03
N GLN A 172 -14.77 -2.16 -3.92
CA GLN A 172 -14.18 -1.63 -2.69
C GLN A 172 -13.26 -2.67 -2.01
N GLU A 173 -13.66 -3.95 -1.94
CA GLU A 173 -12.79 -5.04 -1.45
C GLU A 173 -11.48 -5.10 -2.25
N VAL A 174 -11.57 -4.99 -3.58
CA VAL A 174 -10.41 -5.05 -4.46
C VAL A 174 -9.45 -3.88 -4.20
N ILE A 175 -9.95 -2.66 -4.04
CA ILE A 175 -9.13 -1.47 -3.73
C ILE A 175 -8.49 -1.57 -2.34
N ASP A 176 -9.23 -2.06 -1.35
CA ASP A 176 -8.79 -2.05 0.04
C ASP A 176 -7.81 -3.18 0.38
N ILE A 177 -7.90 -4.32 -0.34
CA ILE A 177 -7.16 -5.54 0.01
C ILE A 177 -6.31 -6.05 -1.14
N TRP A 178 -6.92 -6.34 -2.31
CA TRP A 178 -6.24 -7.11 -3.36
C TRP A 178 -5.24 -6.28 -4.17
N ALA A 179 -5.56 -5.04 -4.51
CA ALA A 179 -4.65 -4.15 -5.20
C ALA A 179 -3.41 -3.81 -4.35
N PRO A 180 -3.53 -3.42 -3.06
CA PRO A 180 -2.37 -3.25 -2.19
C PRO A 180 -1.55 -4.53 -1.98
N LEU A 181 -2.20 -5.69 -1.91
CA LEU A 181 -1.50 -6.97 -1.78
C LEU A 181 -0.70 -7.30 -3.04
N ALA A 182 -1.29 -7.11 -4.24
CA ALA A 182 -0.59 -7.26 -5.51
C ALA A 182 0.62 -6.31 -5.61
N ASP A 183 0.49 -5.06 -5.12
CA ASP A 183 1.61 -4.11 -5.05
C ASP A 183 2.74 -4.61 -4.16
N ARG A 184 2.43 -5.17 -3.00
CA ARG A 184 3.43 -5.74 -2.08
C ARG A 184 4.15 -6.95 -2.66
N LEU A 185 3.46 -7.72 -3.49
CA LEU A 185 4.02 -8.87 -4.21
C LEU A 185 4.75 -8.43 -5.50
N GLY A 186 4.78 -7.12 -5.80
CA GLY A 186 5.43 -6.55 -6.98
C GLY A 186 4.67 -6.78 -8.30
N MET A 187 3.46 -7.35 -8.26
CA MET A 187 2.61 -7.66 -9.42
C MET A 187 1.94 -6.38 -9.93
N SER A 188 2.73 -5.52 -10.58
CA SER A 188 2.27 -4.18 -10.96
C SER A 188 1.19 -4.20 -12.04
N ALA A 189 1.18 -5.19 -12.92
CA ALA A 189 0.19 -5.32 -13.98
C ALA A 189 -1.20 -5.57 -13.37
N GLU A 190 -1.31 -6.57 -12.50
CA GLU A 190 -2.55 -6.94 -11.82
C GLU A 190 -3.02 -5.83 -10.87
N LYS A 191 -2.11 -5.24 -10.09
CA LYS A 191 -2.41 -4.09 -9.22
C LYS A 191 -3.06 -2.95 -9.99
N ASN A 192 -2.46 -2.55 -11.11
CA ASN A 192 -2.96 -1.41 -11.89
C ASN A 192 -4.34 -1.74 -12.52
N GLU A 193 -4.53 -2.97 -12.97
CA GLU A 193 -5.82 -3.40 -13.52
C GLU A 193 -6.90 -3.46 -12.44
N PHE A 194 -6.59 -3.99 -11.26
CA PHE A 194 -7.47 -3.95 -10.09
C PHE A 194 -7.92 -2.53 -9.76
N GLU A 195 -6.97 -1.60 -9.67
CA GLU A 195 -7.22 -0.20 -9.34
C GLU A 195 -8.10 0.49 -10.39
N ASP A 196 -7.79 0.32 -11.69
CA ASP A 196 -8.50 0.98 -12.78
C ASP A 196 -9.94 0.42 -12.94
N LEU A 197 -10.11 -0.91 -12.85
CA LEU A 197 -11.42 -1.53 -12.90
C LEU A 197 -12.28 -1.14 -11.69
N SER A 198 -11.69 -1.11 -10.49
CA SER A 198 -12.41 -0.75 -9.28
C SER A 198 -12.83 0.72 -9.29
N LEU A 199 -11.98 1.64 -9.76
CA LEU A 199 -12.31 3.07 -9.85
C LEU A 199 -13.60 3.31 -10.64
N LYS A 200 -13.82 2.53 -11.69
CA LYS A 200 -15.01 2.63 -12.54
C LYS A 200 -16.31 2.40 -11.77
N TYR A 201 -16.28 1.62 -10.69
CA TYR A 201 -17.46 1.27 -9.88
C TYR A 201 -17.50 2.00 -8.53
N THR A 202 -16.35 2.38 -7.98
CA THR A 202 -16.27 3.14 -6.72
C THR A 202 -16.42 4.63 -6.92
N ASN A 203 -15.99 5.18 -8.07
CA ASN A 203 -16.13 6.58 -8.43
C ASN A 203 -16.29 6.76 -9.95
N PRO A 204 -17.48 6.47 -10.51
CA PRO A 204 -17.75 6.52 -11.94
C PRO A 204 -17.50 7.89 -12.57
N ASP A 205 -17.85 8.97 -11.86
CA ASP A 205 -17.71 10.34 -12.36
C ASP A 205 -16.23 10.71 -12.58
N ALA A 206 -15.38 10.44 -11.58
CA ALA A 206 -13.96 10.67 -11.71
C ALA A 206 -13.35 9.80 -12.82
N PHE A 207 -13.80 8.55 -12.97
CA PHE A 207 -13.35 7.67 -14.04
C PHE A 207 -13.68 8.25 -15.42
N GLN A 208 -14.91 8.74 -15.63
CA GLN A 208 -15.34 9.34 -16.90
C GLN A 208 -14.59 10.64 -17.20
N GLN A 209 -14.40 11.52 -16.22
CA GLN A 209 -13.61 12.75 -16.36
C GLN A 209 -12.17 12.45 -16.81
N ILE A 210 -11.50 11.51 -16.14
CA ILE A 210 -10.14 11.10 -16.47
C ILE A 210 -10.10 10.50 -17.89
N LYS A 211 -11.06 9.63 -18.22
CA LYS A 211 -11.16 9.00 -19.53
C LYS A 211 -11.30 10.04 -20.65
N ALA A 212 -12.14 11.05 -20.46
CA ALA A 212 -12.33 12.13 -21.41
C ALA A 212 -11.03 12.91 -21.66
N VAL A 213 -10.34 13.34 -20.58
CA VAL A 213 -9.06 14.07 -20.66
C VAL A 213 -7.96 13.21 -21.31
N VAL A 214 -7.90 11.93 -20.99
CA VAL A 214 -6.93 11.00 -21.59
C VAL A 214 -7.20 10.80 -23.07
N SER A 215 -8.46 10.75 -23.51
CA SER A 215 -8.85 10.55 -24.90
C SER A 215 -8.61 11.80 -25.76
N GLN A 216 -8.98 13.00 -25.28
CA GLN A 216 -8.88 14.25 -26.03
C GLN A 216 -7.46 14.61 -26.51
N LYS A 217 -6.43 14.21 -25.77
CA LYS A 217 -5.03 14.55 -26.07
C LYS A 217 -4.22 13.36 -26.64
N LYS A 218 -4.88 12.34 -27.13
CA LYS A 218 -4.20 11.09 -27.55
C LYS A 218 -3.23 11.32 -28.71
N ASP A 219 -3.68 12.00 -29.76
CA ASP A 219 -2.86 12.16 -30.99
C ASP A 219 -1.71 13.15 -30.78
N GLU A 220 -1.95 14.24 -30.06
CA GLU A 220 -0.92 15.22 -29.68
C GLU A 220 0.18 14.57 -28.83
N ARG A 221 -0.21 13.68 -27.91
CA ARG A 221 0.72 12.91 -27.09
C ARG A 221 1.50 11.90 -27.91
N ALA A 222 0.87 11.22 -28.84
CA ALA A 222 1.52 10.23 -29.70
C ALA A 222 2.67 10.87 -30.50
N ALA A 223 2.44 12.04 -31.10
CA ALA A 223 3.47 12.77 -31.86
C ALA A 223 4.67 13.20 -30.96
N THR A 224 4.39 13.67 -29.74
CA THR A 224 5.46 14.05 -28.80
C THR A 224 6.27 12.84 -28.34
N LEU A 225 5.61 11.72 -28.01
CA LEU A 225 6.25 10.49 -27.59
C LEU A 225 7.08 9.87 -28.72
N GLU A 226 6.60 9.92 -29.96
CA GLU A 226 7.35 9.42 -31.13
C GLU A 226 8.63 10.22 -31.35
N LYS A 227 8.55 11.56 -31.37
CA LYS A 227 9.73 12.42 -31.49
C LYS A 227 10.75 12.16 -30.39
N ALA A 228 10.29 12.03 -29.14
CA ALA A 228 11.17 11.72 -28.03
C ALA A 228 11.79 10.33 -28.14
N THR A 229 11.01 9.35 -28.60
CA THR A 229 11.48 7.98 -28.83
C THR A 229 12.61 7.95 -29.86
N GLN A 230 12.43 8.59 -31.01
CA GLN A 230 13.43 8.65 -32.07
C GLN A 230 14.71 9.37 -31.61
N ALA A 231 14.59 10.48 -30.86
CA ALA A 231 15.74 11.19 -30.33
C ALA A 231 16.57 10.32 -29.37
N ILE A 232 15.91 9.59 -28.46
CA ILE A 232 16.61 8.72 -27.50
C ILE A 232 17.25 7.53 -28.24
N LEU A 233 16.57 6.92 -29.22
CA LEU A 233 17.10 5.81 -29.99
C LEU A 233 18.35 6.21 -30.77
N ALA A 234 18.33 7.37 -31.43
CA ALA A 234 19.46 7.87 -32.20
C ALA A 234 20.71 8.11 -31.34
N GLU A 235 20.55 8.71 -30.15
CA GLU A 235 21.69 8.96 -29.25
C GLU A 235 22.17 7.68 -28.56
N ALA A 236 21.27 6.75 -28.24
CA ALA A 236 21.64 5.44 -27.70
C ALA A 236 22.43 4.61 -28.72
N GLU A 237 22.05 4.64 -30.00
CA GLU A 237 22.77 3.96 -31.07
C GLU A 237 24.20 4.51 -31.24
N LYS A 238 24.37 5.84 -31.22
CA LYS A 238 25.70 6.47 -31.23
C LYS A 238 26.58 6.03 -30.06
N ALA A 239 25.95 5.78 -28.90
CA ALA A 239 26.66 5.26 -27.72
C ALA A 239 26.84 3.73 -27.73
N GLY A 240 26.42 3.04 -28.80
CA GLY A 240 26.51 1.59 -28.91
C GLY A 240 25.54 0.81 -28.00
N ILE A 241 24.50 1.46 -27.47
CA ILE A 241 23.53 0.86 -26.54
C ILE A 241 22.28 0.43 -27.29
N LYS A 242 21.98 -0.87 -27.25
CA LYS A 242 20.72 -1.41 -27.78
C LYS A 242 19.60 -1.31 -26.76
N ILE A 243 18.55 -0.56 -27.07
CA ILE A 243 17.42 -0.33 -26.19
C ILE A 243 16.11 -0.64 -26.87
N MET A 244 15.10 -1.00 -26.04
CA MET A 244 13.70 -1.06 -26.46
C MET A 244 12.94 0.05 -25.74
N ILE A 245 12.23 0.89 -26.49
CA ILE A 245 11.39 1.93 -25.91
C ILE A 245 9.92 1.55 -26.05
N LYS A 246 9.18 1.65 -24.94
CA LYS A 246 7.73 1.46 -24.91
C LYS A 246 7.07 2.75 -24.36
N SER A 247 6.02 3.21 -25.03
CA SER A 247 5.16 4.23 -24.45
C SER A 247 4.38 3.64 -23.26
N ARG A 248 4.23 4.42 -22.19
CA ARG A 248 3.48 4.01 -21.01
C ARG A 248 2.30 4.95 -20.82
N ALA A 249 1.10 4.42 -20.99
CA ALA A 249 -0.10 5.10 -20.54
C ALA A 249 -0.14 5.10 -19.00
N LYS A 250 -0.45 6.22 -18.39
CA LYS A 250 -0.64 6.32 -16.96
C LYS A 250 -2.01 5.77 -16.59
N HIS A 251 -2.04 4.90 -15.58
CA HIS A 251 -3.28 4.27 -15.09
C HIS A 251 -4.23 5.31 -14.50
N PHE A 252 -5.54 5.12 -14.74
CA PHE A 252 -6.60 6.05 -14.33
C PHE A 252 -6.62 6.27 -12.82
N TYR A 253 -6.47 5.20 -12.04
CA TYR A 253 -6.42 5.33 -10.59
C TYR A 253 -5.20 6.13 -10.10
N SER A 254 -4.06 5.98 -10.75
CA SER A 254 -2.86 6.78 -10.43
C SER A 254 -3.08 8.27 -10.73
N ILE A 255 -3.85 8.61 -11.77
CA ILE A 255 -4.26 9.99 -12.09
C ILE A 255 -5.22 10.49 -11.01
N TYR A 256 -6.25 9.70 -10.67
CA TYR A 256 -7.22 10.00 -9.61
C TYR A 256 -6.55 10.30 -8.26
N GLN A 257 -5.61 9.47 -7.83
CA GLN A 257 -4.85 9.70 -6.59
C GLN A 257 -4.07 11.02 -6.61
N LYS A 258 -3.48 11.39 -7.75
CA LYS A 258 -2.79 12.68 -7.89
C LYS A 258 -3.74 13.86 -7.87
N MET A 259 -4.91 13.75 -8.51
CA MET A 259 -5.97 14.77 -8.43
C MET A 259 -6.34 15.05 -6.97
N ARG A 260 -6.62 13.99 -6.21
CA ARG A 260 -6.94 14.10 -4.77
C ARG A 260 -5.81 14.69 -3.93
N LYS A 261 -4.58 14.21 -4.10
CA LYS A 261 -3.42 14.69 -3.30
C LYS A 261 -3.07 16.16 -3.58
N ARG A 262 -3.33 16.66 -4.81
CA ARG A 262 -2.97 18.01 -5.22
C ARG A 262 -4.15 18.96 -5.27
N ASN A 263 -5.34 18.48 -5.03
CA ASN A 263 -6.61 19.18 -5.21
C ASN A 263 -6.69 19.88 -6.58
N LYS A 264 -6.38 19.12 -7.66
CA LYS A 264 -6.32 19.59 -9.04
C LYS A 264 -7.21 18.74 -9.93
N GLU A 265 -7.73 19.35 -10.99
CA GLU A 265 -8.47 18.63 -12.02
C GLU A 265 -7.54 17.79 -12.92
N ALA A 266 -8.11 16.79 -13.61
CA ALA A 266 -7.35 15.90 -14.49
C ALA A 266 -6.63 16.65 -15.62
N GLY A 267 -7.23 17.72 -16.14
CA GLY A 267 -6.68 18.58 -17.19
C GLY A 267 -5.44 19.37 -16.79
N GLU A 268 -5.26 19.64 -15.50
CA GLU A 268 -4.14 20.38 -14.92
C GLU A 268 -2.93 19.49 -14.58
N LEU A 269 -3.06 18.19 -14.77
CA LEU A 269 -1.95 17.25 -14.50
C LEU A 269 -1.03 17.16 -15.72
N PHE A 270 0.17 17.71 -15.58
CA PHE A 270 1.17 17.80 -16.64
C PHE A 270 1.92 16.49 -16.94
N ASP A 271 1.90 15.46 -16.05
CA ASP A 271 2.73 14.27 -16.14
C ASP A 271 1.98 13.04 -16.70
N LEU A 272 1.25 13.24 -17.79
CA LEU A 272 0.52 12.16 -18.47
C LEU A 272 1.35 11.44 -19.56
N LEU A 273 2.48 12.02 -19.97
CA LEU A 273 3.40 11.45 -20.94
C LEU A 273 4.48 10.66 -20.22
N ALA A 274 4.67 9.39 -20.60
CA ALA A 274 5.74 8.57 -20.06
C ALA A 274 6.31 7.63 -21.13
N LEU A 275 7.65 7.50 -21.14
CA LEU A 275 8.40 6.51 -21.90
C LEU A 275 9.11 5.54 -20.94
N ARG A 276 9.28 4.33 -21.40
CA ARG A 276 10.05 3.30 -20.71
C ARG A 276 11.14 2.78 -21.64
N ALA A 277 12.38 3.04 -21.28
CA ALA A 277 13.55 2.52 -21.97
C ALA A 277 14.05 1.26 -21.25
N ILE A 278 14.22 0.18 -21.99
CA ILE A 278 14.68 -1.12 -21.49
C ILE A 278 16.02 -1.42 -22.15
N CYS A 279 17.07 -1.63 -21.34
CA CYS A 279 18.43 -1.96 -21.77
C CYS A 279 18.90 -3.29 -21.15
N ARG A 280 20.17 -3.67 -21.35
CA ARG A 280 20.69 -4.98 -20.90
C ARG A 280 21.33 -4.94 -19.53
N THR A 281 22.07 -3.87 -19.22
CA THR A 281 22.90 -3.78 -18.01
C THR A 281 22.61 -2.55 -17.17
N ASN A 282 22.98 -2.59 -15.87
CA ASN A 282 22.86 -1.45 -14.98
C ASN A 282 23.70 -0.26 -15.45
N ALA A 283 24.90 -0.52 -15.98
CA ALA A 283 25.78 0.53 -16.53
C ALA A 283 25.10 1.26 -17.68
N GLU A 284 24.46 0.52 -18.60
CA GLU A 284 23.66 1.12 -19.69
C GLU A 284 22.52 1.98 -19.17
N CYS A 285 21.88 1.61 -18.05
CA CYS A 285 20.81 2.43 -17.43
C CYS A 285 21.36 3.82 -17.02
N TYR A 286 22.53 3.86 -16.39
CA TYR A 286 23.16 5.12 -15.96
C TYR A 286 23.73 5.94 -17.14
N THR A 287 24.19 5.29 -18.20
CA THR A 287 24.58 5.98 -19.43
C THR A 287 23.37 6.62 -20.11
N LEU A 288 22.25 5.89 -20.19
CA LEU A 288 20.99 6.39 -20.78
C LEU A 288 20.42 7.59 -20.03
N ILE A 289 20.54 7.65 -18.70
CA ILE A 289 20.08 8.84 -17.96
C ILE A 289 20.92 10.06 -18.31
N GLY A 290 22.24 9.90 -18.53
CA GLY A 290 23.12 10.95 -19.03
C GLY A 290 22.73 11.44 -20.43
N ILE A 291 22.42 10.51 -21.35
CA ILE A 291 21.93 10.83 -22.70
C ILE A 291 20.61 11.63 -22.61
N VAL A 292 19.66 11.16 -21.82
CA VAL A 292 18.35 11.82 -21.66
C VAL A 292 18.50 13.24 -21.10
N HIS A 293 19.35 13.43 -20.10
CA HIS A 293 19.63 14.76 -19.52
C HIS A 293 20.47 15.66 -20.45
N GLY A 294 21.22 15.08 -21.37
CA GLY A 294 21.88 15.81 -22.46
C GLY A 294 20.90 16.29 -23.53
N LEU A 295 19.86 15.51 -23.83
CA LEU A 295 18.81 15.88 -24.78
C LEU A 295 17.84 16.93 -24.23
N TRP A 296 17.50 16.85 -22.96
CA TRP A 296 16.48 17.71 -22.33
C TRP A 296 16.82 18.05 -20.88
N LYS A 297 16.47 19.27 -20.48
CA LYS A 297 16.67 19.73 -19.11
C LYS A 297 15.78 18.94 -18.12
N PRO A 298 16.35 18.29 -17.09
CA PRO A 298 15.58 17.62 -16.05
C PRO A 298 14.87 18.63 -15.15
N LEU A 299 13.72 18.24 -14.63
CA LEU A 299 12.99 18.99 -13.60
C LEU A 299 13.55 18.67 -12.20
N ASP A 300 13.82 19.71 -11.42
CA ASP A 300 14.37 19.59 -10.07
C ASP A 300 13.48 18.72 -9.15
N GLY A 301 14.12 17.87 -8.35
CA GLY A 301 13.44 16.98 -7.40
C GLY A 301 12.61 15.86 -8.06
N ARG A 302 12.75 15.65 -9.39
CA ARG A 302 12.02 14.61 -10.13
C ARG A 302 12.87 13.40 -10.51
N PHE A 303 14.16 13.44 -10.25
CA PHE A 303 15.01 12.26 -10.39
C PHE A 303 14.86 11.32 -9.19
N LYS A 304 14.74 10.02 -9.46
CA LYS A 304 14.66 8.96 -8.44
C LYS A 304 15.45 7.75 -8.92
N ASP A 305 16.38 7.32 -8.09
CA ASP A 305 17.18 6.12 -8.34
C ASP A 305 16.67 4.95 -7.49
N TYR A 306 15.81 4.14 -8.11
CA TYR A 306 15.34 2.88 -7.51
C TYR A 306 16.24 1.68 -7.90
N ILE A 307 17.32 1.88 -8.67
CA ILE A 307 18.31 0.83 -8.90
C ILE A 307 19.24 0.74 -7.69
N ALA A 308 19.78 1.87 -7.26
CA ALA A 308 20.61 1.96 -6.06
C ALA A 308 19.80 1.71 -4.78
N MET A 309 18.52 2.15 -4.75
CA MET A 309 17.62 2.03 -3.61
C MET A 309 16.30 1.38 -4.01
N PRO A 310 16.24 0.04 -4.12
CA PRO A 310 15.02 -0.67 -4.50
C PRO A 310 13.86 -0.41 -3.54
N LYS A 311 12.64 -0.40 -4.07
CA LYS A 311 11.44 -0.36 -3.22
C LYS A 311 11.31 -1.65 -2.41
N SER A 312 10.48 -1.61 -1.36
CA SER A 312 10.21 -2.77 -0.47
C SER A 312 9.66 -4.01 -1.19
N ASN A 313 9.05 -3.83 -2.36
CA ASN A 313 8.54 -4.89 -3.23
C ASN A 313 9.55 -5.33 -4.31
N GLY A 314 10.82 -4.95 -4.20
CA GLY A 314 11.88 -5.30 -5.16
C GLY A 314 11.87 -4.50 -6.47
N TYR A 315 11.01 -3.51 -6.62
CA TYR A 315 10.95 -2.66 -7.82
C TYR A 315 12.23 -1.84 -8.00
N GLN A 316 12.84 -1.93 -9.19
CA GLN A 316 14.03 -1.19 -9.58
C GLN A 316 13.83 -0.47 -10.91
N SER A 317 14.21 0.80 -11.00
CA SER A 317 14.22 1.62 -12.21
C SER A 317 14.84 2.99 -11.91
N LEU A 318 15.45 3.65 -12.88
CA LEU A 318 15.70 5.09 -12.81
C LEU A 318 14.47 5.82 -13.32
N HIS A 319 14.06 6.86 -12.62
CA HIS A 319 12.98 7.74 -13.04
C HIS A 319 13.48 9.17 -13.15
N THR A 320 13.18 9.82 -14.24
CA THR A 320 13.40 11.25 -14.41
C THR A 320 12.21 11.89 -15.11
N THR A 321 12.01 13.19 -14.89
CA THR A 321 11.07 13.98 -15.67
C THR A 321 11.84 15.12 -16.33
N VAL A 322 11.75 15.21 -17.64
CA VAL A 322 12.45 16.21 -18.45
C VAL A 322 11.47 17.10 -19.21
N MET A 323 11.91 18.27 -19.63
CA MET A 323 11.12 19.17 -20.48
C MET A 323 11.39 18.85 -21.96
N CYS A 324 10.47 18.15 -22.61
CA CYS A 324 10.51 17.86 -24.03
C CYS A 324 9.66 18.89 -24.79
N GLY A 325 10.29 19.94 -25.32
CA GLY A 325 9.57 21.15 -25.73
C GLY A 325 8.90 21.80 -24.52
N ASP A 326 7.62 22.12 -24.64
CA ASP A 326 6.84 22.76 -23.57
C ASP A 326 6.14 21.74 -22.64
N LYS A 327 6.41 20.43 -22.82
CA LYS A 327 5.70 19.38 -22.08
C LYS A 327 6.65 18.56 -21.21
N PRO A 328 6.27 18.32 -19.94
CA PRO A 328 7.00 17.41 -19.09
C PRO A 328 6.79 15.96 -19.54
N LEU A 329 7.91 15.24 -19.71
CA LEU A 329 7.97 13.84 -20.11
C LEU A 329 8.63 13.02 -19.00
N GLU A 330 7.92 12.05 -18.43
CA GLU A 330 8.52 11.07 -17.50
C GLU A 330 9.23 9.98 -18.28
N ILE A 331 10.48 9.68 -17.93
CA ILE A 331 11.26 8.61 -18.54
C ILE A 331 11.68 7.64 -17.45
N GLN A 332 11.36 6.36 -17.66
CA GLN A 332 11.72 5.25 -16.79
C GLN A 332 12.77 4.40 -17.52
N ILE A 333 13.92 4.16 -16.89
CA ILE A 333 15.02 3.39 -17.46
C ILE A 333 15.31 2.20 -16.56
N ARG A 334 15.36 1.00 -17.13
CA ARG A 334 15.60 -0.24 -16.40
C ARG A 334 16.10 -1.37 -17.31
N THR A 335 16.71 -2.37 -16.72
CA THR A 335 17.11 -3.56 -17.48
C THR A 335 15.91 -4.46 -17.80
N GLN A 336 16.08 -5.43 -18.73
CA GLN A 336 15.04 -6.43 -19.02
C GLN A 336 14.66 -7.21 -17.75
N LYS A 337 15.65 -7.66 -16.95
CA LYS A 337 15.39 -8.35 -15.68
C LYS A 337 14.55 -7.52 -14.71
N MET A 338 14.89 -6.23 -14.54
CA MET A 338 14.10 -5.31 -13.71
C MET A 338 12.70 -5.09 -14.28
N HIS A 339 12.57 -5.13 -15.61
CA HIS A 339 11.26 -5.02 -16.27
C HIS A 339 10.37 -6.19 -15.92
N ASP A 340 10.88 -7.41 -16.03
CA ASP A 340 10.13 -8.63 -15.75
C ASP A 340 9.73 -8.69 -14.27
N VAL A 341 10.64 -8.37 -13.36
CA VAL A 341 10.34 -8.27 -11.92
C VAL A 341 9.31 -7.18 -11.63
N ALA A 342 9.35 -6.04 -12.34
CA ALA A 342 8.40 -4.95 -12.11
C ALA A 342 7.01 -5.22 -12.68
N GLU A 343 6.87 -6.06 -13.73
CA GLU A 343 5.56 -6.43 -14.30
C GLU A 343 4.94 -7.61 -13.55
N HIS A 344 5.72 -8.66 -13.28
CA HIS A 344 5.23 -9.94 -12.74
C HIS A 344 5.53 -10.12 -11.24
N GLY A 345 6.33 -9.25 -10.64
CA GLY A 345 6.67 -9.33 -9.22
C GLY A 345 7.32 -10.65 -8.84
N ILE A 346 6.83 -11.25 -7.75
CA ILE A 346 7.31 -12.54 -7.27
C ILE A 346 7.07 -13.65 -8.30
N ALA A 347 6.03 -13.56 -9.11
CA ALA A 347 5.75 -14.55 -10.16
C ALA A 347 6.90 -14.64 -11.20
N ALA A 348 7.67 -13.56 -11.40
CA ALA A 348 8.86 -13.58 -12.25
C ALA A 348 9.89 -14.64 -11.81
N HIS A 349 9.89 -15.01 -10.52
CA HIS A 349 10.78 -16.08 -10.01
C HIS A 349 10.52 -17.43 -10.68
N TRP A 350 9.27 -17.73 -11.02
CA TRP A 350 8.90 -18.97 -11.74
C TRP A 350 9.30 -18.92 -13.21
N LEU A 351 9.34 -17.72 -13.85
CA LEU A 351 9.84 -17.54 -15.22
C LEU A 351 11.28 -18.06 -15.39
N TYR A 352 12.11 -17.87 -14.37
CA TYR A 352 13.56 -18.20 -14.46
C TYR A 352 13.92 -19.60 -13.93
N LYS A 353 13.05 -20.25 -13.12
CA LYS A 353 13.30 -21.63 -12.65
C LYS A 353 13.41 -22.68 -13.76
N LYS A 354 12.86 -22.40 -14.95
CA LYS A 354 12.89 -23.32 -16.11
C LYS A 354 14.21 -23.39 -16.85
N GLY A 355 15.31 -22.76 -16.40
CA GLY A 355 16.56 -22.95 -17.12
C GLY A 355 17.82 -22.20 -16.74
N LEU A 356 17.83 -21.20 -15.87
CA LEU A 356 19.04 -20.41 -15.60
C LEU A 356 19.13 -19.87 -14.17
N THR A 357 20.22 -20.29 -13.49
CA THR A 357 20.90 -19.66 -12.34
C THR A 357 20.15 -19.29 -11.06
N ARG A 358 20.76 -19.74 -9.95
CA ARG A 358 20.39 -19.71 -8.53
C ARG A 358 20.28 -18.34 -7.85
N ASP A 359 20.35 -17.20 -8.55
CA ASP A 359 20.50 -15.86 -7.94
C ASP A 359 19.26 -14.98 -7.99
N LEU A 360 18.05 -15.55 -7.97
CA LEU A 360 16.83 -14.77 -7.97
C LEU A 360 16.21 -14.72 -6.58
N VAL A 361 15.63 -13.56 -6.28
CA VAL A 361 14.99 -13.18 -5.01
C VAL A 361 14.39 -14.39 -4.31
N ASP A 362 15.03 -14.83 -3.24
CA ASP A 362 14.46 -15.85 -2.36
C ASP A 362 13.14 -15.28 -1.80
N VAL A 363 12.04 -15.90 -2.18
CA VAL A 363 10.68 -15.51 -1.74
C VAL A 363 10.62 -15.41 -0.21
N ASN A 364 11.42 -16.22 0.48
CA ASN A 364 11.53 -16.20 1.94
C ASN A 364 12.16 -14.91 2.48
N ASN A 365 12.92 -14.18 1.69
CA ASN A 365 13.59 -12.93 2.08
C ASN A 365 12.74 -11.69 1.82
N LEU A 366 11.56 -11.81 1.21
CA LEU A 366 10.68 -10.67 1.05
C LEU A 366 10.13 -10.21 2.41
N SER A 367 10.23 -8.92 2.64
CA SER A 367 9.84 -8.29 3.92
C SER A 367 8.41 -8.63 4.34
N ILE A 368 7.50 -8.83 3.37
CA ILE A 368 6.10 -9.20 3.64
C ILE A 368 5.97 -10.56 4.31
N PHE A 369 6.71 -11.59 3.85
CA PHE A 369 6.63 -12.93 4.45
C PHE A 369 7.23 -12.97 5.84
N ASN A 370 8.33 -12.24 6.08
CA ASN A 370 8.92 -12.13 7.41
C ASN A 370 7.96 -11.42 8.37
N GLN A 371 7.31 -10.34 7.95
CA GLN A 371 6.30 -9.64 8.75
C GLN A 371 5.08 -10.52 9.04
N LEU A 372 4.61 -11.31 8.06
CA LEU A 372 3.51 -12.26 8.26
C LEU A 372 3.88 -13.39 9.23
N ARG A 373 5.13 -13.91 9.15
CA ARG A 373 5.63 -14.90 10.12
C ARG A 373 5.69 -14.32 11.53
N GLU A 374 6.16 -13.09 11.68
CA GLU A 374 6.14 -12.39 12.98
C GLU A 374 4.72 -12.22 13.52
N LEU A 375 3.75 -11.87 12.67
CA LEU A 375 2.35 -11.73 13.04
C LEU A 375 1.70 -13.09 13.40
N ARG A 376 2.09 -14.19 12.72
CA ARG A 376 1.61 -15.54 13.02
C ARG A 376 1.97 -16.01 14.43
N ASN A 377 3.16 -15.62 14.89
CA ASN A 377 3.69 -16.01 16.20
C ASN A 377 3.15 -15.16 17.37
N LYS A 378 2.27 -14.19 17.07
CA LYS A 378 1.67 -13.31 18.09
C LYS A 378 0.26 -13.79 18.43
N ASP A 379 -0.02 -13.87 19.71
CA ASP A 379 -1.39 -14.10 20.20
C ASP A 379 -2.16 -12.76 20.23
N ILE A 380 -2.71 -12.38 19.06
CA ILE A 380 -3.47 -11.14 18.88
C ILE A 380 -4.88 -11.46 18.38
N THR A 381 -5.85 -10.65 18.82
CA THR A 381 -7.24 -10.76 18.35
C THR A 381 -7.34 -10.42 16.87
N ASP A 382 -8.33 -10.97 16.17
CA ASP A 382 -8.51 -10.82 14.72
C ASP A 382 -8.67 -9.36 14.28
N ASP A 383 -9.42 -8.54 15.05
CA ASP A 383 -9.57 -7.11 14.78
C ASP A 383 -8.22 -6.37 14.85
N ARG A 384 -7.42 -6.68 15.85
CA ARG A 384 -6.11 -6.07 16.03
C ARG A 384 -5.15 -6.53 14.95
N PHE A 385 -5.20 -7.81 14.58
CA PHE A 385 -4.44 -8.35 13.46
C PHE A 385 -4.77 -7.62 12.15
N PHE A 386 -6.05 -7.42 11.85
CA PHE A 386 -6.48 -6.72 10.63
C PHE A 386 -6.01 -5.27 10.59
N GLN A 387 -6.10 -4.55 11.72
CA GLN A 387 -5.59 -3.18 11.83
C GLN A 387 -4.06 -3.12 11.66
N GLU A 388 -3.31 -4.02 12.28
CA GLU A 388 -1.87 -4.11 12.13
C GLU A 388 -1.50 -4.47 10.68
N PHE A 389 -2.20 -5.42 10.07
CA PHE A 389 -2.05 -5.78 8.66
C PHE A 389 -2.29 -4.59 7.73
N LYS A 390 -3.40 -3.87 7.91
CA LYS A 390 -3.74 -2.71 7.08
C LYS A 390 -2.71 -1.58 7.23
N ASN A 391 -2.27 -1.30 8.42
CA ASN A 391 -1.36 -0.19 8.70
C ASN A 391 0.10 -0.53 8.36
N ASP A 392 0.58 -1.68 8.74
CA ASP A 392 2.00 -2.04 8.65
C ASP A 392 2.34 -2.72 7.31
N LEU A 393 1.42 -3.52 6.76
CA LEU A 393 1.64 -4.27 5.53
C LEU A 393 1.09 -3.58 4.28
N LEU A 394 -0.13 -3.06 4.31
CA LEU A 394 -0.76 -2.43 3.14
C LEU A 394 -0.50 -0.92 3.06
N GLY A 395 -0.13 -0.26 4.16
CA GLY A 395 0.14 1.19 4.19
C GLY A 395 1.38 1.59 3.38
N ASP A 396 1.37 2.81 2.85
CA ASP A 396 2.55 3.42 2.23
C ASP A 396 3.70 3.48 3.23
N LYS A 397 4.95 3.31 2.75
CA LYS A 397 6.16 3.39 3.58
C LYS A 397 7.04 4.56 3.17
N ILE A 398 7.71 5.14 4.16
CA ILE A 398 8.81 6.09 3.99
C ILE A 398 10.13 5.37 4.24
N VAL A 399 11.17 5.87 3.60
CA VAL A 399 12.56 5.46 3.83
C VAL A 399 13.24 6.57 4.61
N VAL A 400 13.88 6.22 5.73
CA VAL A 400 14.66 7.14 6.56
C VAL A 400 16.02 6.53 6.88
N PHE A 401 17.01 7.36 7.13
CA PHE A 401 18.40 6.93 7.30
C PHE A 401 18.87 7.15 8.74
N THR A 402 19.74 6.26 9.22
CA THR A 402 20.57 6.56 10.39
C THR A 402 21.72 7.49 9.98
N PRO A 403 22.38 8.19 10.92
CA PRO A 403 23.59 8.95 10.61
C PRO A 403 24.72 8.12 9.98
N ASN A 404 24.74 6.82 10.24
CA ASN A 404 25.71 5.88 9.67
C ASN A 404 25.33 5.41 8.25
N GLY A 405 24.18 5.86 7.70
CA GLY A 405 23.72 5.48 6.38
C GLY A 405 22.83 4.23 6.33
N ASP A 406 22.51 3.60 7.47
CA ASP A 406 21.59 2.45 7.48
C ASP A 406 20.20 2.87 7.05
N VAL A 407 19.58 2.09 6.20
CA VAL A 407 18.23 2.31 5.69
C VAL A 407 17.18 1.69 6.61
N LYS A 408 16.20 2.46 7.03
CA LYS A 408 15.02 1.98 7.77
C LYS A 408 13.74 2.35 7.03
N GLN A 409 12.86 1.38 6.84
CA GLN A 409 11.54 1.58 6.24
C GLN A 409 10.47 1.65 7.35
N LEU A 410 9.66 2.69 7.32
CA LEU A 410 8.60 2.95 8.30
C LEU A 410 7.28 3.25 7.58
N PRO A 411 6.12 3.02 8.20
CA PRO A 411 4.84 3.49 7.67
C PRO A 411 4.83 5.01 7.48
N VAL A 412 4.05 5.51 6.54
CA VAL A 412 3.75 6.95 6.45
C VAL A 412 3.14 7.42 7.76
N ASN A 413 3.53 8.60 8.21
CA ASN A 413 3.21 9.18 9.52
C ASN A 413 3.89 8.51 10.72
N ALA A 414 4.86 7.62 10.52
CA ALA A 414 5.71 7.16 11.60
C ALA A 414 6.50 8.33 12.22
N THR A 415 6.77 8.22 13.50
CA THR A 415 7.45 9.26 14.31
C THR A 415 8.88 8.87 14.65
N ALA A 416 9.63 9.77 15.27
CA ALA A 416 10.98 9.44 15.75
C ALA A 416 10.96 8.34 16.83
N ILE A 417 9.85 8.14 17.53
CA ILE A 417 9.64 7.02 18.46
C ILE A 417 9.70 5.70 17.67
N ASP A 418 8.93 5.61 16.58
CA ASP A 418 8.89 4.41 15.72
C ASP A 418 10.26 4.09 15.14
N PHE A 419 10.99 5.12 14.70
CA PHE A 419 12.33 4.98 14.17
C PHE A 419 13.31 4.45 15.22
N ALA A 420 13.27 4.97 16.44
CA ALA A 420 14.13 4.53 17.54
C ALA A 420 13.96 3.02 17.83
N TYR A 421 12.71 2.54 17.89
CA TYR A 421 12.41 1.11 18.06
C TYR A 421 12.72 0.27 16.80
N ALA A 422 12.72 0.87 15.61
CA ALA A 422 13.14 0.20 14.38
C ALA A 422 14.66 0.01 14.33
N VAL A 423 15.44 0.95 14.92
CA VAL A 423 16.90 0.82 15.07
C VAL A 423 17.21 -0.27 16.08
N HIS A 424 16.82 -0.09 17.34
CA HIS A 424 16.98 -1.07 18.42
C HIS A 424 16.04 -0.78 19.58
N SER A 425 15.54 -1.84 20.27
CA SER A 425 14.62 -1.66 21.42
C SER A 425 15.22 -0.81 22.54
N ALA A 426 16.50 -1.00 22.87
CA ALA A 426 17.17 -0.22 23.90
C ALA A 426 17.32 1.28 23.54
N VAL A 427 17.39 1.62 22.24
CA VAL A 427 17.38 3.01 21.77
C VAL A 427 15.99 3.60 21.92
N GLY A 428 14.96 2.83 21.56
CA GLY A 428 13.57 3.25 21.72
C GLY A 428 13.14 3.46 23.16
N GLU A 429 13.59 2.60 24.08
CA GLU A 429 13.29 2.73 25.52
C GLU A 429 13.89 3.99 26.14
N LYS A 430 15.03 4.45 25.63
CA LYS A 430 15.80 5.58 26.18
C LYS A 430 15.67 6.87 25.40
N ILE A 431 14.76 6.96 24.42
CA ILE A 431 14.58 8.16 23.59
C ILE A 431 14.13 9.37 24.41
N VAL A 432 14.82 10.50 24.25
CA VAL A 432 14.45 11.80 24.85
C VAL A 432 14.26 12.88 23.81
N GLY A 433 14.83 12.72 22.60
CA GLY A 433 14.76 13.69 21.52
C GLY A 433 15.17 13.08 20.20
N ALA A 434 15.00 13.83 19.12
CA ALA A 434 15.44 13.45 17.79
C ALA A 434 15.90 14.66 16.98
N LYS A 435 16.82 14.44 16.03
CA LYS A 435 17.16 15.41 14.99
C LYS A 435 16.82 14.81 13.64
N ALA A 436 16.24 15.60 12.75
CA ALA A 436 16.04 15.27 11.36
C ALA A 436 16.86 16.24 10.50
N ASP A 437 17.73 15.70 9.67
CA ASP A 437 18.66 16.48 8.83
C ASP A 437 19.45 17.53 9.63
N GLY A 438 19.93 17.13 10.82
CA GLY A 438 20.68 17.97 11.75
C GLY A 438 19.84 18.95 12.60
N LYS A 439 18.52 19.08 12.38
CA LYS A 439 17.62 19.97 13.12
C LYS A 439 16.83 19.19 14.18
N ILE A 440 16.74 19.73 15.39
CA ILE A 440 15.93 19.13 16.46
C ILE A 440 14.45 19.14 16.06
N ILE A 441 13.81 17.99 16.18
CA ILE A 441 12.38 17.80 15.94
C ILE A 441 11.69 17.21 17.17
N PRO A 442 10.39 17.46 17.38
CA PRO A 442 9.59 16.75 18.37
C PRO A 442 9.57 15.25 18.07
N ILE A 443 9.73 14.39 19.10
CA ILE A 443 9.70 12.93 18.93
C ILE A 443 8.34 12.40 18.42
N THR A 444 7.30 13.21 18.52
CA THR A 444 5.92 12.92 18.08
C THR A 444 5.63 13.41 16.65
N GLN A 445 6.56 14.15 16.05
CA GLN A 445 6.40 14.66 14.70
C GLN A 445 6.50 13.52 13.67
N PRO A 446 5.60 13.46 12.68
CA PRO A 446 5.74 12.54 11.54
C PRO A 446 7.02 12.80 10.78
N LEU A 447 7.73 11.72 10.46
CA LEU A 447 8.95 11.76 9.65
C LEU A 447 8.61 11.87 8.17
N ALA A 448 9.46 12.56 7.40
CA ALA A 448 9.36 12.64 5.96
C ALA A 448 10.29 11.61 5.27
N ASN A 449 9.98 11.30 4.01
CA ASN A 449 10.80 10.38 3.23
C ASN A 449 12.21 10.94 2.98
N THR A 450 13.23 10.07 3.05
CA THR A 450 14.65 10.37 2.82
C THR A 450 15.35 11.24 3.89
N GLN A 451 14.74 11.47 5.04
CA GLN A 451 15.39 12.18 6.14
C GLN A 451 16.47 11.35 6.83
N ILE A 452 17.53 12.01 7.29
CA ILE A 452 18.56 11.43 8.16
C ILE A 452 18.12 11.70 9.61
N ILE A 453 17.88 10.65 10.39
CA ILE A 453 17.33 10.74 11.75
C ILE A 453 18.38 10.31 12.78
N GLU A 454 18.74 11.23 13.66
CA GLU A 454 19.58 10.98 14.83
C GLU A 454 18.71 10.94 16.08
N ILE A 455 18.79 9.84 16.87
CA ILE A 455 18.05 9.68 18.12
C ILE A 455 18.92 10.10 19.29
N LEU A 456 18.38 10.99 20.10
CA LEU A 456 19.00 11.41 21.35
C LEU A 456 18.46 10.56 22.49
N THR A 457 19.36 9.90 23.21
CA THR A 457 19.02 8.98 24.31
C THR A 457 19.54 9.49 25.65
N ASN A 458 18.84 9.11 26.72
CA ASN A 458 19.29 9.31 28.08
C ASN A 458 19.18 7.98 28.85
N PRO A 459 20.22 7.50 29.53
CA PRO A 459 20.19 6.27 30.34
C PRO A 459 19.06 6.20 31.36
N GLN A 460 18.67 7.33 31.91
CA GLN A 460 17.60 7.47 32.94
C GLN A 460 16.19 7.56 32.30
N ALA A 461 16.07 7.68 30.98
CA ALA A 461 14.77 7.77 30.34
C ALA A 461 14.12 6.39 30.22
N HIS A 462 12.80 6.39 30.25
CA HIS A 462 11.98 5.20 30.11
C HIS A 462 10.72 5.49 29.26
N PRO A 463 10.06 4.47 28.71
CA PRO A 463 8.81 4.60 27.97
C PRO A 463 7.69 5.24 28.81
N THR A 464 6.82 6.00 28.12
CA THR A 464 5.69 6.69 28.75
C THR A 464 4.37 6.42 28.04
N GLU A 465 3.22 6.56 28.74
CA GLU A 465 1.89 6.49 28.12
C GLU A 465 1.73 7.47 26.94
N SER A 466 2.37 8.65 27.05
CA SER A 466 2.35 9.65 25.98
C SER A 466 3.03 9.12 24.70
N GLN A 467 4.17 8.46 24.84
CA GLN A 467 4.85 7.84 23.68
C GLN A 467 3.99 6.75 23.04
N LEU A 468 3.26 5.94 23.84
CA LEU A 468 2.35 4.91 23.33
C LEU A 468 1.25 5.48 22.43
N LYS A 469 0.74 6.69 22.73
CA LYS A 469 -0.30 7.36 21.91
C LYS A 469 0.22 7.79 20.53
N TYR A 470 1.50 8.16 20.44
CA TYR A 470 2.11 8.68 19.22
C TYR A 470 2.85 7.62 18.40
N ALA A 471 3.20 6.48 19.00
CA ALA A 471 3.78 5.36 18.28
C ALA A 471 2.77 4.80 17.25
N ARG A 472 3.23 4.62 16.02
CA ARG A 472 2.43 4.15 14.87
C ARG A 472 2.71 2.70 14.53
N THR A 473 3.97 2.26 14.70
CA THR A 473 4.34 0.88 14.38
C THR A 473 3.93 -0.08 15.49
N SER A 474 3.50 -1.27 15.11
CA SER A 474 3.14 -2.35 16.05
C SER A 474 4.30 -2.71 16.98
N LYS A 475 5.53 -2.74 16.43
CA LYS A 475 6.75 -3.04 17.20
C LYS A 475 6.97 -2.04 18.33
N ALA A 476 6.92 -0.72 18.04
CA ALA A 476 7.10 0.31 19.04
C ALA A 476 5.99 0.24 20.11
N ARG A 477 4.73 0.15 19.69
CA ARG A 477 3.58 0.06 20.61
C ARG A 477 3.65 -1.13 21.54
N GLN A 478 4.02 -2.30 21.03
CA GLN A 478 4.15 -3.53 21.84
C GLN A 478 5.26 -3.41 22.87
N LYS A 479 6.44 -2.91 22.46
CA LYS A 479 7.57 -2.75 23.36
C LYS A 479 7.27 -1.72 24.46
N ILE A 480 6.68 -0.57 24.10
CA ILE A 480 6.26 0.45 25.08
C ILE A 480 5.20 -0.13 26.03
N HIS A 481 4.18 -0.82 25.48
CA HIS A 481 3.12 -1.41 26.30
C HIS A 481 3.68 -2.48 27.26
N ALA A 482 4.54 -3.37 26.79
CA ALA A 482 5.15 -4.41 27.61
C ALA A 482 6.00 -3.79 28.75
N TRP A 483 6.77 -2.74 28.43
CA TRP A 483 7.55 -2.05 29.45
C TRP A 483 6.66 -1.39 30.51
N LEU A 484 5.61 -0.66 30.09
CA LEU A 484 4.66 0.01 30.99
C LEU A 484 3.93 -1.01 31.87
N THR A 485 3.48 -2.14 31.32
CA THR A 485 2.81 -3.18 32.09
C THR A 485 3.71 -3.78 33.18
N ASN A 486 5.01 -3.92 32.89
CA ASN A 486 5.95 -4.54 33.83
C ASN A 486 6.52 -3.57 34.87
N ASN A 487 6.56 -2.25 34.58
CA ASN A 487 7.28 -1.27 35.38
C ASN A 487 6.41 -0.11 35.91
N ASP A 488 5.15 0.03 35.45
CA ASP A 488 4.23 1.06 35.91
C ASP A 488 2.97 0.41 36.53
N PRO A 489 2.85 0.37 37.87
CA PRO A 489 1.70 -0.23 38.55
C PRO A 489 0.36 0.42 38.14
N ASN A 490 0.35 1.76 37.96
CA ASN A 490 -0.87 2.48 37.60
C ASN A 490 -1.37 2.14 36.20
N PHE A 491 -0.45 1.82 35.28
CA PHE A 491 -0.78 1.39 33.93
C PHE A 491 -1.32 -0.06 33.92
N SER A 492 -0.74 -0.94 34.73
CA SER A 492 -1.17 -2.32 34.89
C SER A 492 -2.61 -2.43 35.42
N ASP A 493 -2.97 -1.60 36.43
CA ASP A 493 -4.31 -1.59 37.00
C ASP A 493 -5.38 -1.10 36.01
N LYS A 494 -5.08 -0.05 35.24
CA LYS A 494 -5.98 0.44 34.16
C LYS A 494 -6.19 -0.62 33.06
N ALA A 495 -5.13 -1.28 32.63
CA ALA A 495 -5.20 -2.34 31.62
C ALA A 495 -6.01 -3.57 32.10
N SER A 496 -5.95 -3.88 33.40
CA SER A 496 -6.74 -4.94 34.03
C SER A 496 -8.21 -4.53 34.15
N ALA A 497 -8.50 -3.28 34.49
CA ALA A 497 -9.86 -2.73 34.58
C ALA A 497 -10.55 -2.66 33.21
N GLU A 498 -9.84 -2.29 32.13
CA GLU A 498 -10.37 -2.30 30.76
C GLU A 498 -10.68 -3.73 30.26
N LYS A 499 -9.82 -4.70 30.58
CA LYS A 499 -10.09 -6.12 30.27
C LYS A 499 -11.33 -6.64 31.00
N THR A 500 -11.53 -6.26 32.25
CA THR A 500 -12.68 -6.66 33.07
C THR A 500 -13.97 -5.98 32.60
N ALA A 501 -13.90 -4.70 32.20
CA ALA A 501 -15.02 -3.96 31.65
C ALA A 501 -15.48 -4.51 30.27
N THR A 502 -14.52 -4.88 29.41
CA THR A 502 -14.81 -5.52 28.11
C THR A 502 -15.33 -6.95 28.25
N ALA A 503 -14.91 -7.70 29.26
CA ALA A 503 -15.47 -9.02 29.60
C ALA A 503 -16.92 -8.91 30.12
N LYS A 504 -17.19 -8.00 31.05
CA LYS A 504 -18.55 -7.73 31.57
C LYS A 504 -19.52 -7.19 30.50
N ALA A 505 -19.03 -6.36 29.57
CA ALA A 505 -19.86 -5.87 28.46
C ALA A 505 -20.22 -6.96 27.40
N ARG A 506 -19.58 -8.13 27.46
CA ARG A 506 -19.88 -9.29 26.62
C ARG A 506 -20.95 -10.22 27.23
N GLU A 507 -21.13 -10.19 28.56
CA GLU A 507 -22.13 -11.02 29.26
C GLU A 507 -23.54 -10.41 29.29
N ASP A 508 -23.68 -9.08 29.10
CA ASP A 508 -24.95 -8.33 29.29
C ASP A 508 -25.65 -7.89 27.98
N LYS A 509 -25.50 -8.61 26.87
CA LYS A 509 -26.32 -8.31 25.67
C LYS A 509 -27.34 -9.40 25.40
N PRO A 510 -28.62 -9.18 25.72
CA PRO A 510 -29.71 -10.01 25.22
C PRO A 510 -29.90 -9.75 23.72
N VAL A 511 -30.13 -10.85 23.00
CA VAL A 511 -30.41 -10.87 21.55
C VAL A 511 -31.67 -10.06 21.26
N PRO A 512 -31.66 -9.02 20.42
CA PRO A 512 -32.91 -8.32 20.07
C PRO A 512 -33.68 -9.10 19.02
N ARG A 513 -34.89 -9.48 19.36
CA ARG A 513 -35.96 -9.87 18.42
C ARG A 513 -36.36 -8.64 17.59
N LEU A 514 -36.44 -8.83 16.29
CA LEU A 514 -37.02 -7.89 15.33
C LEU A 514 -38.45 -7.56 15.66
N VAL A 515 -38.74 -6.30 15.95
CA VAL A 515 -40.09 -5.72 15.82
C VAL A 515 -39.95 -4.44 15.00
N ARG A 516 -40.62 -4.43 13.86
CA ARG A 516 -40.93 -3.23 13.08
C ARG A 516 -41.79 -2.31 13.95
N ASP A 517 -41.49 -1.02 13.97
CA ASP A 517 -42.53 0.00 13.84
C ASP A 517 -41.97 1.38 13.52
N GLU A 518 -42.80 2.09 12.79
CA GLU A 518 -42.61 3.36 12.14
C GLU A 518 -42.72 4.58 13.09
N LYS A 519 -42.16 5.70 12.63
CA LYS A 519 -42.52 7.10 12.93
C LYS A 519 -42.28 7.64 14.35
N ARG A 520 -41.37 8.59 14.43
CA ARG A 520 -41.63 9.94 15.01
C ARG A 520 -40.46 10.91 14.85
N ALA A 521 -40.73 11.91 14.09
CA ALA A 521 -40.61 13.39 14.27
C ALA A 521 -39.56 13.96 15.22
N HIS A 522 -38.84 14.90 14.63
CA HIS A 522 -38.10 16.05 15.17
C HIS A 522 -38.32 16.40 16.65
N LYS A 523 -37.20 16.50 17.38
CA LYS A 523 -37.05 17.53 18.41
C LYS A 523 -35.64 18.16 18.34
N LYS A 524 -35.66 19.45 18.11
CA LYS A 524 -34.50 20.38 18.25
C LYS A 524 -34.03 20.35 19.71
N GLY A 525 -32.78 20.06 19.94
CA GLY A 525 -32.09 20.23 21.21
C GLY A 525 -30.98 21.27 21.07
N LYS A 526 -31.05 22.25 21.91
CA LYS A 526 -30.33 23.52 22.04
C LYS A 526 -28.80 23.39 22.00
N GLY A 527 -28.23 24.42 21.44
CA GLY A 527 -26.85 24.82 21.28
C GLY A 527 -25.94 24.55 22.48
N ALA A 528 -24.78 24.02 22.16
CA ALA A 528 -23.57 24.25 22.92
C ALA A 528 -22.90 25.50 22.32
N SER A 529 -22.77 26.51 23.14
CA SER A 529 -22.14 27.80 22.85
C SER A 529 -20.69 27.60 22.42
N GLU A 530 -20.35 28.12 21.24
CA GLU A 530 -18.97 28.39 20.84
C GLU A 530 -18.32 29.35 21.85
N PRO A 531 -17.05 29.13 22.25
CA PRO A 531 -16.36 30.13 23.05
C PRO A 531 -16.07 31.36 22.17
N SER A 532 -16.53 32.50 22.64
CA SER A 532 -16.30 33.83 22.08
C SER A 532 -14.82 34.03 21.70
N VAL A 533 -14.59 34.43 20.47
CA VAL A 533 -13.29 34.93 19.96
C VAL A 533 -12.99 36.23 20.72
N SER A 534 -12.19 36.13 21.79
CA SER A 534 -11.53 37.28 22.38
C SER A 534 -10.28 37.61 21.57
N GLN A 535 -10.10 38.89 21.23
CA GLN A 535 -8.99 39.53 20.55
C GLN A 535 -7.62 38.97 20.98
N THR A 536 -7.14 37.96 20.33
CA THR A 536 -5.79 37.40 20.53
C THR A 536 -4.96 37.77 19.30
N GLY A 537 -4.04 38.75 19.49
CA GLY A 537 -3.05 39.08 18.46
C GLY A 537 -2.23 37.87 18.07
N ARG A 538 -1.80 37.78 16.82
CA ARG A 538 -0.88 36.72 16.35
C ARG A 538 0.51 36.96 16.93
N VAL A 539 1.21 35.89 17.27
CA VAL A 539 2.57 35.93 17.83
C VAL A 539 3.57 35.39 16.80
N LYS A 540 4.67 36.10 16.59
CA LYS A 540 5.82 35.68 15.79
C LYS A 540 6.91 35.12 16.71
N ILE A 541 7.47 33.99 16.32
CA ILE A 541 8.62 33.35 16.96
C ILE A 541 9.67 33.14 15.91
N LEU A 542 10.88 33.69 16.10
CA LEU A 542 11.99 33.57 15.13
C LEU A 542 11.57 33.87 13.67
N ASN A 543 10.80 34.94 13.46
CA ASN A 543 10.27 35.37 12.14
C ASN A 543 9.30 34.40 11.43
N THR A 544 8.72 33.44 12.11
CA THR A 544 7.73 32.49 11.58
C THR A 544 6.47 32.47 12.43
N THR A 545 5.29 32.37 11.79
CA THR A 545 3.97 32.37 12.44
C THR A 545 3.34 30.98 12.61
N ASN A 546 3.96 29.92 12.10
CA ASN A 546 3.40 28.57 12.06
C ASN A 546 3.94 27.65 13.15
N PHE A 547 3.85 28.05 14.42
CA PHE A 547 4.16 27.17 15.55
C PHE A 547 2.90 26.76 16.30
N LEU A 548 2.90 25.52 16.81
CA LEU A 548 1.92 25.06 17.80
C LEU A 548 2.23 25.79 19.12
N MET A 549 1.51 26.89 19.38
CA MET A 549 1.72 27.71 20.55
C MET A 549 0.48 27.74 21.45
N THR A 550 0.70 27.84 22.74
CA THR A 550 -0.36 28.02 23.74
C THR A 550 0.03 29.15 24.69
N PHE A 551 -0.94 29.95 25.10
CA PHE A 551 -0.69 30.98 26.12
C PHE A 551 -0.66 30.39 27.52
N ALA A 552 0.30 30.83 28.32
CA ALA A 552 0.48 30.36 29.69
C ALA A 552 -0.68 30.78 30.57
N LYS A 553 -1.30 29.83 31.26
CA LYS A 553 -2.41 30.11 32.20
C LYS A 553 -1.98 30.88 33.45
N CYS A 554 -0.70 30.84 33.84
CA CYS A 554 -0.17 31.45 35.03
C CYS A 554 -0.03 32.98 34.95
N CYS A 555 0.11 33.54 33.74
CA CYS A 555 0.28 34.97 33.51
C CYS A 555 -0.66 35.53 32.42
N ALA A 556 -1.37 34.67 31.71
CA ALA A 556 -2.40 35.00 30.70
C ALA A 556 -2.02 36.25 29.85
N PRO A 557 -0.94 36.21 29.05
CA PRO A 557 -0.42 37.36 28.32
C PRO A 557 -1.47 37.95 27.37
N LYS A 558 -1.59 39.28 27.34
CA LYS A 558 -2.51 40.03 26.50
C LYS A 558 -1.73 40.73 25.39
N PHE A 559 -2.43 41.10 24.31
CA PHE A 559 -1.85 41.86 23.20
C PHE A 559 -1.13 43.12 23.73
N LYS A 560 0.11 43.35 23.27
CA LYS A 560 1.08 44.36 23.68
C LYS A 560 1.85 44.10 25.00
N ASP A 561 1.56 43.03 25.77
CA ASP A 561 2.43 42.66 26.85
C ASP A 561 3.82 42.24 26.32
N PRO A 562 4.93 42.49 27.01
CA PRO A 562 6.22 41.90 26.68
C PRO A 562 6.15 40.39 26.86
N ILE A 563 6.38 39.62 25.79
CA ILE A 563 6.21 38.17 25.80
C ILE A 563 7.53 37.44 25.50
N VAL A 564 7.58 36.20 25.98
CA VAL A 564 8.69 35.26 25.73
C VAL A 564 8.10 33.86 25.51
N GLY A 565 8.66 33.15 24.58
CA GLY A 565 8.31 31.75 24.30
C GLY A 565 9.13 30.80 25.16
N TYR A 566 8.49 29.79 25.75
CA TYR A 566 9.11 28.69 26.46
C TYR A 566 8.89 27.37 25.71
N VAL A 567 9.96 26.69 25.31
CA VAL A 567 9.89 25.39 24.66
C VAL A 567 9.60 24.31 25.71
N SER A 568 8.36 23.87 25.74
CA SER A 568 7.87 22.85 26.69
C SER A 568 8.15 21.45 26.17
N ARG A 569 8.49 20.51 27.07
CA ARG A 569 8.66 19.08 26.76
C ARG A 569 7.30 18.48 26.40
N GLY A 570 6.94 18.45 25.09
CA GLY A 570 5.74 17.77 24.58
C GLY A 570 4.48 18.62 24.38
N ARG A 571 4.49 19.95 24.64
CA ARG A 571 3.34 20.84 24.42
C ARG A 571 3.58 21.98 23.43
N GLY A 572 4.70 21.95 22.68
CA GLY A 572 5.08 23.04 21.80
C GLY A 572 5.61 24.26 22.58
N VAL A 573 5.44 25.45 22.03
CA VAL A 573 5.89 26.69 22.64
C VAL A 573 4.77 27.29 23.51
N ILE A 574 5.07 27.54 24.77
CA ILE A 574 4.15 28.21 25.71
C ILE A 574 4.58 29.68 25.81
N ILE A 575 3.66 30.60 25.49
CA ILE A 575 3.92 32.03 25.53
C ILE A 575 3.63 32.55 26.93
N HIS A 576 4.65 33.07 27.58
CA HIS A 576 4.56 33.74 28.88
C HIS A 576 4.78 35.26 28.76
N ARG A 577 4.34 36.02 29.72
CA ARG A 577 4.83 37.37 29.90
C ARG A 577 6.30 37.33 30.37
N ALA A 578 7.10 38.26 29.90
CA ALA A 578 8.53 38.33 30.24
C ALA A 578 8.76 38.54 31.74
N ASP A 579 7.81 39.20 32.45
CA ASP A 579 7.82 39.47 33.87
C ASP A 579 7.16 38.37 34.75
N CYS A 580 6.82 37.20 34.15
CA CYS A 580 6.12 36.14 34.87
C CYS A 580 7.00 35.48 35.94
N ARG A 581 6.62 35.62 37.22
CA ARG A 581 7.35 35.04 38.37
C ARG A 581 7.47 33.51 38.33
N ILE A 582 6.50 32.82 37.71
CA ILE A 582 6.54 31.35 37.57
C ILE A 582 7.49 30.97 36.43
N PHE A 583 7.49 31.71 35.33
CA PHE A 583 8.43 31.51 34.24
C PHE A 583 9.88 31.68 34.69
N GLN A 584 10.19 32.76 35.43
CA GLN A 584 11.54 33.05 35.93
C GLN A 584 12.10 32.02 36.91
N LYS A 585 11.24 31.18 37.52
CA LYS A 585 11.65 30.12 38.46
C LYS A 585 11.83 28.76 37.80
N ILE A 586 11.66 28.64 36.46
CA ILE A 586 11.82 27.37 35.77
C ILE A 586 13.32 27.03 35.67
N PRO A 587 13.75 25.82 36.08
CA PRO A 587 15.12 25.36 35.85
C PRO A 587 15.45 25.33 34.36
N ASP A 588 16.68 25.67 33.97
CA ASP A 588 17.17 25.70 32.56
C ASP A 588 16.45 26.69 31.63
N ILE A 589 15.92 27.77 32.15
CA ILE A 589 15.15 28.78 31.43
C ILE A 589 15.98 29.38 30.27
N GLU A 590 17.27 29.63 30.46
CA GLU A 590 18.17 30.23 29.47
C GLU A 590 18.32 29.38 28.21
N HIS A 591 18.30 28.06 28.35
CA HIS A 591 18.40 27.10 27.22
C HIS A 591 17.07 26.78 26.55
N ARG A 592 15.94 27.26 27.12
CA ARG A 592 14.58 26.92 26.64
C ARG A 592 13.72 28.14 26.35
N SER A 593 14.21 29.34 26.61
CA SER A 593 13.52 30.56 26.22
C SER A 593 13.85 30.92 24.77
N ILE A 594 12.84 31.37 24.04
CA ILE A 594 12.97 31.89 22.68
C ILE A 594 12.28 33.25 22.59
N PRO A 595 12.84 34.19 21.81
CA PRO A 595 12.21 35.48 21.59
C PRO A 595 10.83 35.29 20.93
N ALA A 596 9.84 35.99 21.46
CA ALA A 596 8.48 36.02 20.91
C ALA A 596 7.97 37.45 20.86
N GLU A 597 7.33 37.83 19.78
CA GLU A 597 6.81 39.18 19.56
C GLU A 597 5.39 39.11 19.00
N TRP A 598 4.57 40.14 19.30
CA TRP A 598 3.25 40.27 18.71
C TRP A 598 3.37 40.74 17.27
N GLU A 599 2.57 40.15 16.38
CA GLU A 599 2.50 40.57 14.98
C GLU A 599 1.72 41.90 14.89
N ASN A 600 2.37 42.95 14.39
CA ASN A 600 1.70 44.22 14.14
C ASN A 600 0.80 44.10 12.88
N GLU A 601 -0.44 44.54 12.99
CA GLU A 601 -1.43 44.58 11.88
C GLU A 601 -1.16 45.68 10.85
N GLU A 602 -0.03 46.36 10.87
CA GLU A 602 0.32 47.35 9.86
C GLU A 602 1.30 46.80 8.84
N LYS A 603 0.76 46.13 7.82
CA LYS A 603 1.15 46.14 6.41
C LYS A 603 0.38 45.05 5.65
N ARG A 604 -0.77 45.40 5.17
CA ARG A 604 -1.35 44.86 3.94
C ARG A 604 -1.07 45.79 2.79
#